data_e13af4d5ddaf96fb6ae3475a2026b469
#
_entry.id   e13af4d5ddaf96fb6ae3475a2026b469
#
_cell.length_a   1.000
_cell.length_b   1.000
_cell.length_c   1.000
_cell.angle_alpha   90.00
_cell.angle_beta   90.00
_cell.angle_gamma   90.00
#
_symmetry.space_group_name_H-M   'P 1'
#
loop_
_entity.id
_entity.type
_entity.pdbx_description
1 polymer ?
#
loop_
_entity_poly.entity_id
_entity_poly.type
_entity_poly.pdbx_seq_one_letter_code
_entity_poly.pdbx_strand_id
1 'polypeptide(L)'
;MTSDHLYETETMAELCARQGRIGEAISIYRALGESAPDAATRTRAQARLAMLESTWQPLRETEVPPADLPLPPEPGVAVLVGEDQITVAWALPADTSPLALDILVLQKTAAGIDAQKKLLPLATPTGRLGLAVPAVHSATAAAGTVRAGKFVALARTS
;
A
#
# COMPACT_ATOMS: atom_id res chain seq x y z
N MET A 1 -2.63 -15.54 22.46
CA MET A 1 -2.29 -16.27 21.25
C MET A 1 -3.50 -16.36 20.34
N THR A 2 -3.50 -15.56 19.30
CA THR A 2 -3.97 -15.82 17.95
C THR A 2 -5.47 -15.91 17.73
N SER A 3 -6.20 -14.84 18.05
CA SER A 3 -7.54 -14.62 17.50
C SER A 3 -7.52 -14.07 16.04
N ASP A 4 -6.34 -13.75 15.51
CA ASP A 4 -6.22 -13.18 14.15
C ASP A 4 -6.41 -14.19 13.02
N HIS A 5 -6.19 -15.49 13.28
CA HIS A 5 -6.33 -16.52 12.25
C HIS A 5 -7.78 -16.96 11.96
N LEU A 6 -8.75 -16.54 12.78
CA LEU A 6 -10.15 -16.94 12.61
C LEU A 6 -10.85 -16.29 11.41
N TYR A 7 -10.25 -15.26 10.82
CA TYR A 7 -10.84 -14.52 9.70
C TYR A 7 -10.09 -14.71 8.38
N GLU A 8 -8.97 -15.43 8.38
CA GLU A 8 -8.20 -15.72 7.19
C GLU A 8 -8.79 -16.91 6.44
N THR A 9 -9.76 -16.63 5.60
CA THR A 9 -10.41 -17.64 4.75
C THR A 9 -10.16 -17.35 3.27
N GLU A 10 -10.26 -18.38 2.44
CA GLU A 10 -10.17 -18.23 0.98
C GLU A 10 -11.19 -17.20 0.45
N THR A 11 -12.40 -17.18 1.03
CA THR A 11 -13.44 -16.19 0.69
C THR A 11 -13.02 -14.77 1.04
N MET A 12 -12.38 -14.56 2.19
CA MET A 12 -11.88 -13.24 2.59
C MET A 12 -10.75 -12.78 1.67
N ALA A 13 -9.82 -13.67 1.33
CA ALA A 13 -8.75 -13.36 0.38
C ALA A 13 -9.31 -12.97 -0.99
N GLU A 14 -10.30 -13.71 -1.49
CA GLU A 14 -10.96 -13.39 -2.75
C GLU A 14 -11.71 -12.05 -2.70
N LEU A 15 -12.38 -11.74 -1.59
CA LEU A 15 -13.04 -10.45 -1.39
C LEU A 15 -12.03 -9.30 -1.39
N CYS A 16 -10.90 -9.44 -0.69
CA CYS A 16 -9.81 -8.46 -0.70
C CYS A 16 -9.29 -8.23 -2.13
N ALA A 17 -9.05 -9.31 -2.88
CA ALA A 17 -8.59 -9.21 -4.26
C ALA A 17 -9.60 -8.46 -5.17
N ARG A 18 -10.89 -8.76 -5.04
CA ARG A 18 -11.95 -8.06 -5.80
C ARG A 18 -12.08 -6.58 -5.43
N GLN A 19 -11.75 -6.21 -4.20
CA GLN A 19 -11.75 -4.82 -3.73
C GLN A 19 -10.46 -4.07 -4.08
N GLY A 20 -9.52 -4.68 -4.81
CA GLY A 20 -8.23 -4.08 -5.13
C GLY A 20 -7.24 -4.07 -3.95
N ARG A 21 -7.53 -4.76 -2.86
CA ARG A 21 -6.66 -4.91 -1.69
C ARG A 21 -5.72 -6.10 -1.88
N ILE A 22 -4.93 -6.04 -2.96
CA ILE A 22 -4.12 -7.18 -3.41
C ILE A 22 -3.08 -7.60 -2.37
N GLY A 23 -2.42 -6.65 -1.70
CA GLY A 23 -1.44 -6.97 -0.66
C GLY A 23 -2.03 -7.76 0.51
N GLU A 24 -3.26 -7.45 0.93
CA GLU A 24 -3.97 -8.20 1.96
C GLU A 24 -4.39 -9.59 1.47
N ALA A 25 -4.88 -9.69 0.24
CA ALA A 25 -5.20 -10.98 -0.38
C ALA A 25 -3.97 -11.90 -0.42
N ILE A 26 -2.81 -11.37 -0.82
CA ILE A 26 -1.54 -12.09 -0.81
C ILE A 26 -1.19 -12.59 0.58
N SER A 27 -1.30 -11.76 1.61
CA SER A 27 -1.02 -12.14 2.99
C SER A 27 -1.91 -13.30 3.45
N ILE A 28 -3.21 -13.24 3.16
CA ILE A 28 -4.17 -14.28 3.52
C ILE A 28 -3.89 -15.58 2.75
N TYR A 29 -3.67 -15.52 1.44
CA TYR A 29 -3.35 -16.71 0.66
C TYR A 29 -2.03 -17.36 1.08
N ARG A 30 -1.04 -16.57 1.49
CA ARG A 30 0.22 -17.09 2.03
C ARG A 30 -0.02 -17.86 3.32
N ALA A 31 -0.77 -17.28 4.26
CA ALA A 31 -1.13 -17.95 5.51
C ALA A 31 -1.91 -19.24 5.26
N LEU A 32 -2.88 -19.24 4.35
CA LEU A 32 -3.64 -20.44 3.98
C LEU A 32 -2.76 -21.51 3.30
N GLY A 33 -1.82 -21.11 2.47
CA GLY A 33 -0.88 -22.01 1.81
C GLY A 33 0.07 -22.71 2.79
N GLU A 34 0.33 -22.10 3.93
CA GLU A 34 1.21 -22.63 4.98
C GLU A 34 0.46 -23.43 6.03
N SER A 35 -0.74 -23.01 6.43
CA SER A 35 -1.41 -23.50 7.64
C SER A 35 -2.81 -24.09 7.44
N ALA A 36 -3.38 -24.07 6.25
CA ALA A 36 -4.69 -24.67 6.03
C ALA A 36 -4.71 -26.18 6.35
N PRO A 37 -5.74 -26.69 7.04
CA PRO A 37 -5.77 -28.08 7.51
C PRO A 37 -5.89 -29.10 6.37
N ASP A 38 -6.51 -28.74 5.26
CA ASP A 38 -6.68 -29.63 4.13
C ASP A 38 -5.75 -29.31 2.95
N ALA A 39 -5.25 -30.36 2.28
CA ALA A 39 -4.30 -30.22 1.18
C ALA A 39 -4.89 -29.51 -0.04
N ALA A 40 -6.19 -29.68 -0.29
CA ALA A 40 -6.85 -29.05 -1.43
C ALA A 40 -6.91 -27.52 -1.27
N THR A 41 -7.23 -27.01 -0.08
CA THR A 41 -7.23 -25.60 0.24
C THR A 41 -5.81 -25.02 0.15
N ARG A 42 -4.78 -25.71 0.68
CA ARG A 42 -3.39 -25.29 0.55
C ARG A 42 -2.96 -25.16 -0.92
N THR A 43 -3.28 -26.14 -1.74
CA THR A 43 -2.92 -26.14 -3.16
C THR A 43 -3.60 -24.98 -3.91
N ARG A 44 -4.89 -24.74 -3.66
CA ARG A 44 -5.60 -23.59 -4.27
C ARG A 44 -5.04 -22.26 -3.83
N ALA A 45 -4.76 -22.10 -2.53
CA ALA A 45 -4.18 -20.89 -1.98
C ALA A 45 -2.80 -20.60 -2.58
N GLN A 46 -1.94 -21.61 -2.71
CA GLN A 46 -0.61 -21.48 -3.33
C GLN A 46 -0.70 -21.10 -4.82
N ALA A 47 -1.64 -21.66 -5.56
CA ALA A 47 -1.86 -21.31 -6.96
C ALA A 47 -2.33 -19.86 -7.13
N ARG A 48 -3.26 -19.41 -6.29
CA ARG A 48 -3.74 -18.02 -6.26
C ARG A 48 -2.63 -17.05 -5.84
N LEU A 49 -1.86 -17.40 -4.83
CA LEU A 49 -0.72 -16.62 -4.35
C LEU A 49 0.29 -16.40 -5.48
N ALA A 50 0.71 -17.47 -6.17
CA ALA A 50 1.65 -17.38 -7.27
C ALA A 50 1.14 -16.45 -8.40
N MET A 51 -0.15 -16.54 -8.73
CA MET A 51 -0.76 -15.67 -9.75
C MET A 51 -0.76 -14.20 -9.32
N LEU A 52 -1.11 -13.90 -8.08
CA LEU A 52 -1.14 -12.52 -7.57
C LEU A 52 0.28 -11.95 -7.44
N GLU A 53 1.23 -12.71 -6.92
CA GLU A 53 2.64 -12.28 -6.77
C GLU A 53 3.33 -12.03 -8.12
N SER A 54 2.94 -12.74 -9.18
CA SER A 54 3.50 -12.53 -10.52
C SER A 54 3.10 -11.19 -11.14
N THR A 55 1.98 -10.61 -10.72
CA THR A 55 1.41 -9.38 -11.29
C THR A 55 1.47 -8.17 -10.36
N TRP A 56 1.68 -8.40 -9.07
CA TRP A 56 1.66 -7.35 -8.05
C TRP A 56 3.06 -7.06 -7.53
N GLN A 57 3.43 -5.77 -7.53
CA GLN A 57 4.67 -5.29 -6.89
C GLN A 57 4.33 -4.38 -5.72
N PRO A 58 4.88 -4.62 -4.53
CA PRO A 58 4.76 -3.72 -3.39
C PRO A 58 5.30 -2.33 -3.75
N LEU A 59 4.58 -1.28 -3.41
CA LEU A 59 4.97 0.11 -3.75
C LEU A 59 6.41 0.44 -3.31
N ARG A 60 6.84 -0.07 -2.18
CA ARG A 60 8.16 0.25 -1.63
C ARG A 60 9.32 -0.38 -2.40
N GLU A 61 9.12 -1.52 -3.05
CA GLU A 61 10.16 -2.20 -3.83
C GLU A 61 10.43 -1.50 -5.16
N THR A 62 9.61 -0.53 -5.53
CA THR A 62 9.69 0.20 -6.79
C THR A 62 10.13 1.65 -6.60
N GLU A 63 10.89 1.95 -5.54
CA GLU A 63 11.43 3.29 -5.31
C GLU A 63 12.31 3.74 -6.47
N VAL A 64 12.05 4.97 -6.96
CA VAL A 64 12.81 5.65 -8.01
C VAL A 64 13.15 7.07 -7.57
N PRO A 65 14.12 7.76 -8.20
CA PRO A 65 14.37 9.15 -7.89
C PRO A 65 13.09 10.00 -8.02
N PRO A 66 12.74 10.81 -7.00
CA PRO A 66 11.54 11.63 -7.05
C PRO A 66 11.67 12.72 -8.12
N ALA A 67 10.55 13.08 -8.74
CA ALA A 67 10.47 14.24 -9.61
C ALA A 67 10.66 15.54 -8.81
N ASP A 68 10.92 16.65 -9.50
CA ASP A 68 11.06 17.97 -8.87
C ASP A 68 9.69 18.51 -8.45
N LEU A 69 9.24 18.08 -7.29
CA LEU A 69 8.00 18.52 -6.66
C LEU A 69 8.35 19.40 -5.46
N PRO A 70 7.90 20.68 -5.41
CA PRO A 70 8.14 21.54 -4.26
C PRO A 70 7.57 20.95 -2.97
N LEU A 71 8.24 21.18 -1.84
CA LEU A 71 7.69 20.83 -0.54
C LEU A 71 6.44 21.63 -0.26
N PRO A 72 5.34 20.99 0.19
CA PRO A 72 4.14 21.71 0.57
C PRO A 72 4.37 22.53 1.86
N PRO A 73 3.50 23.53 2.14
CA PRO A 73 3.50 24.21 3.42
C PRO A 73 3.18 23.24 4.56
N GLU A 74 3.80 23.44 5.71
CA GLU A 74 3.64 22.61 6.92
C GLU A 74 2.33 22.94 7.69
N PRO A 75 1.51 21.94 8.14
CA PRO A 75 1.58 20.55 7.72
C PRO A 75 1.01 20.35 6.32
N GLY A 76 1.70 19.59 5.48
CA GLY A 76 1.24 19.38 4.11
C GLY A 76 1.74 18.11 3.49
N VAL A 77 1.01 17.67 2.47
CA VAL A 77 1.41 16.58 1.57
C VAL A 77 0.94 16.90 0.15
N ALA A 78 1.77 16.62 -0.83
CA ALA A 78 1.47 16.82 -2.25
C ALA A 78 1.82 15.56 -3.03
N VAL A 79 1.08 15.29 -4.10
CA VAL A 79 1.33 14.16 -5.01
C VAL A 79 1.38 14.67 -6.43
N LEU A 80 2.43 14.28 -7.15
CA LEU A 80 2.54 14.48 -8.60
C LEU A 80 2.42 13.11 -9.28
N VAL A 81 1.45 12.98 -10.16
CA VAL A 81 1.23 11.76 -10.94
C VAL A 81 1.86 11.95 -12.32
N GLY A 82 2.85 11.10 -12.64
CA GLY A 82 3.44 10.98 -13.97
C GLY A 82 2.88 9.79 -14.73
N GLU A 83 3.43 9.51 -15.90
CA GLU A 83 2.97 8.37 -16.74
C GLU A 83 3.28 7.02 -16.07
N ASP A 84 4.49 6.85 -15.56
CA ASP A 84 4.99 5.59 -14.99
C ASP A 84 5.55 5.77 -13.57
N GLN A 85 5.28 6.89 -12.93
CA GLN A 85 5.70 7.13 -11.56
C GLN A 85 4.79 8.11 -10.83
N ILE A 86 4.80 8.03 -9.53
CA ILE A 86 4.26 9.06 -8.65
C ILE A 86 5.39 9.66 -7.80
N THR A 87 5.28 10.93 -7.46
CA THR A 87 6.15 11.57 -6.49
C THR A 87 5.28 12.12 -5.36
N VAL A 88 5.63 11.81 -4.15
CA VAL A 88 4.96 12.34 -2.94
C VAL A 88 5.95 13.22 -2.20
N ALA A 89 5.54 14.44 -1.86
CA ALA A 89 6.28 15.36 -1.03
C ALA A 89 5.49 15.64 0.25
N TRP A 90 6.17 15.72 1.38
CA TRP A 90 5.53 16.00 2.68
C TRP A 90 6.34 16.99 3.49
N ALA A 91 5.63 17.72 4.33
CA ALA A 91 6.20 18.58 5.37
C ALA A 91 5.32 18.46 6.63
N LEU A 92 5.90 17.92 7.69
CA LEU A 92 5.25 17.71 8.98
C LEU A 92 6.01 18.47 10.07
N PRO A 93 5.34 18.80 11.20
CA PRO A 93 6.03 19.41 12.35
C PRO A 93 7.21 18.55 12.81
N ALA A 94 8.33 19.19 13.15
CA ALA A 94 9.59 18.51 13.51
C ALA A 94 9.46 17.60 14.75
N ASP A 95 8.49 17.86 15.61
CA ASP A 95 8.21 17.10 16.83
C ASP A 95 7.27 15.89 16.59
N THR A 96 6.82 15.67 15.36
CA THR A 96 5.97 14.53 15.02
C THR A 96 6.78 13.23 15.03
N SER A 97 6.36 12.26 15.84
CA SER A 97 6.99 10.92 15.89
C SER A 97 6.02 9.90 16.51
N PRO A 98 6.01 8.67 16.04
CA PRO A 98 6.62 8.16 14.81
C PRO A 98 5.90 8.68 13.54
N LEU A 99 6.67 8.88 12.48
CA LEU A 99 6.19 9.42 11.20
C LEU A 99 5.77 8.31 10.25
N ALA A 100 4.67 8.53 9.53
CA ALA A 100 4.20 7.60 8.52
C ALA A 100 3.54 8.32 7.33
N LEU A 101 3.59 7.67 6.18
CA LEU A 101 2.94 8.09 4.95
C LEU A 101 1.96 7.01 4.51
N ASP A 102 0.69 7.34 4.39
CA ASP A 102 -0.37 6.47 3.87
C ASP A 102 -0.64 6.85 2.42
N ILE A 103 -0.39 5.93 1.49
CA ILE A 103 -0.54 6.16 0.05
C ILE A 103 -1.60 5.20 -0.50
N LEU A 104 -2.52 5.74 -1.27
CA LEU A 104 -3.45 4.98 -2.10
C LEU A 104 -3.18 5.28 -3.56
N VAL A 105 -2.88 4.26 -4.34
CA VAL A 105 -2.68 4.35 -5.79
C VAL A 105 -3.73 3.53 -6.51
N LEU A 106 -4.37 4.12 -7.49
CA LEU A 106 -5.26 3.45 -8.42
C LEU A 106 -4.55 3.26 -9.76
N GLN A 107 -4.42 2.02 -10.21
CA GLN A 107 -3.78 1.64 -11.47
C GLN A 107 -4.80 1.10 -12.46
N LYS A 108 -4.60 1.38 -13.73
CA LYS A 108 -5.34 0.71 -14.81
C LYS A 108 -4.70 -0.64 -15.12
N THR A 109 -5.51 -1.68 -15.13
CA THR A 109 -5.11 -3.04 -15.50
C THR A 109 -6.00 -3.58 -16.61
N ALA A 110 -5.64 -4.69 -17.19
CA ALA A 110 -6.48 -5.37 -18.19
C ALA A 110 -7.84 -5.81 -17.61
N ALA A 111 -7.92 -6.04 -16.30
CA ALA A 111 -9.13 -6.44 -15.57
C ALA A 111 -9.95 -5.26 -15.05
N GLY A 112 -9.46 -4.02 -15.18
CA GLY A 112 -10.12 -2.81 -14.66
C GLY A 112 -9.17 -1.93 -13.86
N ILE A 113 -9.65 -1.36 -12.76
CA ILE A 113 -8.84 -0.53 -11.85
C ILE A 113 -8.46 -1.36 -10.63
N ASP A 114 -7.16 -1.42 -10.36
CA ASP A 114 -6.59 -2.01 -9.15
C ASP A 114 -6.22 -0.92 -8.15
N ALA A 115 -6.49 -1.16 -6.86
CA ALA A 115 -6.17 -0.23 -5.79
C ALA A 115 -5.08 -0.81 -4.88
N GLN A 116 -3.97 -0.08 -4.73
CA GLN A 116 -2.90 -0.43 -3.81
C GLN A 116 -2.83 0.62 -2.70
N LYS A 117 -2.95 0.16 -1.46
CA LYS A 117 -2.80 0.98 -0.27
C LYS A 117 -1.57 0.55 0.51
N LYS A 118 -0.72 1.50 0.90
CA LYS A 118 0.50 1.23 1.65
C LYS A 118 0.73 2.29 2.72
N LEU A 119 1.03 1.81 3.91
CA LEU A 119 1.53 2.64 5.01
C LEU A 119 3.05 2.48 5.08
N LEU A 120 3.78 3.57 4.91
CA LEU A 120 5.23 3.60 4.89
C LEU A 120 5.76 4.39 6.09
N PRO A 121 6.74 3.84 6.84
CA PRO A 121 7.42 4.62 7.86
C PRO A 121 8.30 5.69 7.20
N LEU A 122 8.31 6.88 7.77
CA LEU A 122 9.17 8.00 7.33
C LEU A 122 10.29 8.22 8.32
N ALA A 123 11.49 8.51 7.80
CA ALA A 123 12.66 8.80 8.61
C ALA A 123 12.77 10.28 9.00
N THR A 124 12.20 11.19 8.19
CA THR A 124 12.31 12.64 8.38
C THR A 124 10.96 13.33 8.28
N PRO A 125 10.74 14.45 8.99
CA PRO A 125 9.47 15.18 8.94
C PRO A 125 9.21 15.88 7.61
N THR A 126 10.25 16.08 6.81
CA THR A 126 10.14 16.63 5.45
C THR A 126 10.86 15.73 4.46
N GLY A 127 10.34 15.61 3.25
CA GLY A 127 11.00 14.83 2.23
C GLY A 127 10.17 14.61 0.96
N ARG A 128 10.75 13.82 0.07
CA ARG A 128 10.13 13.38 -1.19
C ARG A 128 10.37 11.89 -1.38
N LEU A 129 9.42 11.24 -2.00
CA LEU A 129 9.49 9.82 -2.36
C LEU A 129 8.99 9.66 -3.79
N GLY A 130 9.79 9.04 -4.66
CA GLY A 130 9.40 8.61 -5.99
C GLY A 130 9.10 7.12 -6.01
N LEU A 131 8.00 6.74 -6.63
CA LEU A 131 7.59 5.34 -6.80
C LEU A 131 7.31 5.07 -8.28
N ALA A 132 7.94 4.03 -8.83
CA ALA A 132 7.61 3.54 -10.16
C ALA A 132 6.28 2.79 -10.11
N VAL A 133 5.27 3.34 -10.75
CA VAL A 133 3.92 2.76 -10.79
C VAL A 133 3.41 2.88 -12.22
N PRO A 134 3.35 1.77 -12.97
CA PRO A 134 2.86 1.80 -14.35
C PRO A 134 1.36 2.06 -14.40
N ALA A 135 0.91 2.74 -15.45
CA ALA A 135 -0.49 2.95 -15.75
C ALA A 135 -1.30 3.56 -14.57
N VAL A 136 -0.73 4.56 -13.90
CA VAL A 136 -1.39 5.26 -12.79
C VAL A 136 -2.66 5.94 -13.30
N HIS A 137 -3.79 5.66 -12.66
CA HIS A 137 -5.03 6.39 -12.89
C HIS A 137 -5.17 7.59 -11.95
N SER A 138 -4.90 7.38 -10.66
CA SER A 138 -4.85 8.44 -9.66
C SER A 138 -4.05 7.99 -8.44
N ALA A 139 -3.60 8.95 -7.65
CA ALA A 139 -2.95 8.69 -6.38
C ALA A 139 -3.33 9.75 -5.36
N THR A 140 -3.49 9.31 -4.11
CA THR A 140 -3.68 10.19 -2.96
C THR A 140 -2.74 9.79 -1.84
N ALA A 141 -2.37 10.73 -0.99
CA ALA A 141 -1.52 10.47 0.15
C ALA A 141 -1.98 11.24 1.38
N ALA A 142 -1.68 10.68 2.54
CA ALA A 142 -1.80 11.34 3.82
C ALA A 142 -0.49 11.15 4.59
N ALA A 143 0.01 12.18 5.22
CA ALA A 143 1.18 12.14 6.07
C ALA A 143 0.77 12.38 7.52
N GLY A 144 1.38 11.68 8.45
CA GLY A 144 0.99 11.77 9.86
C GLY A 144 1.82 10.88 10.77
N THR A 145 1.18 10.41 11.83
CA THR A 145 1.80 9.59 12.86
C THR A 145 1.01 8.31 13.12
N VAL A 146 1.65 7.34 13.75
CA VAL A 146 0.98 6.11 14.22
C VAL A 146 0.89 6.15 15.74
N ARG A 147 -0.32 6.09 16.28
CA ARG A 147 -0.59 6.06 17.73
C ARG A 147 -1.45 4.85 18.06
N ALA A 148 -1.02 4.06 19.04
CA ALA A 148 -1.70 2.83 19.45
C ALA A 148 -2.03 1.90 18.27
N GLY A 149 -1.12 1.74 17.32
CA GLY A 149 -1.30 0.90 16.12
C GLY A 149 -2.23 1.49 15.06
N LYS A 150 -2.72 2.73 15.23
CA LYS A 150 -3.60 3.42 14.27
C LYS A 150 -2.90 4.60 13.63
N PHE A 151 -3.06 4.74 12.32
CA PHE A 151 -2.59 5.91 11.60
C PHE A 151 -3.49 7.13 11.87
N VAL A 152 -2.86 8.25 12.22
CA VAL A 152 -3.51 9.55 12.43
C VAL A 152 -2.94 10.53 11.42
N ALA A 153 -3.74 10.92 10.44
CA ALA A 153 -3.32 11.88 9.42
C ALA A 153 -3.23 13.30 10.01
N LEU A 154 -2.12 13.98 9.75
CA LEU A 154 -1.92 15.41 10.02
C LEU A 154 -2.09 16.25 8.76
N ALA A 155 -1.84 15.67 7.59
CA ALA A 155 -2.04 16.29 6.29
C ALA A 155 -2.54 15.26 5.28
N ARG A 156 -3.33 15.71 4.30
CA ARG A 156 -3.85 14.88 3.22
C ARG A 156 -3.82 15.65 1.91
N THR A 157 -3.68 14.94 0.79
CA THR A 157 -3.93 15.53 -0.52
C THR A 157 -5.42 15.82 -0.69
N SER A 158 -5.71 16.95 -1.26
CA SER A 158 -7.08 17.33 -1.65
C SER A 158 -7.51 16.64 -2.93
#